data_76203906c792339293e72e8e198da8d5
#
_entry.id   76203906c792339293e72e8e198da8d5
#
_cell.length_a   1.000
_cell.length_b   1.000
_cell.length_c   1.000
_cell.angle_alpha   90.00
_cell.angle_beta   90.00
_cell.angle_gamma   90.00
#
_symmetry.space_group_name_H-M   'P 1'
#
loop_
_entity.id
_entity.type
_entity.pdbx_description
1 polymer ?
#
loop_
_entity_poly.entity_id
_entity_poly.type
_entity_poly.pdbx_seq_one_letter_code
_entity_poly.pdbx_strand_id
1 'polypeptide(L)'
;MDIPRILLAAGASGSGKTLITCGLLQALVNRKMKVASFKCGPDYIDPMFHSRVIGTKSRNLDTFFTDAETTRYLLGKNAADCDIAVMEGVMGYYDGVGGISTKASAYDLADTTDTPVILVVNSRGMSISLAAYIKGFMEYKENSHIKGVIFNQMSPMLYPRMKKLVEEQLEVEVLGYVPKVE
;
A
#
# COMPACT_ATOMS: atom_id res chain seq x y z
N MET A 1 10.98 -2.32 -15.74
CA MET A 1 11.05 -0.92 -15.22
C MET A 1 11.90 -0.95 -13.97
N ASP A 2 13.02 -0.25 -13.98
CA ASP A 2 14.07 -0.39 -12.94
C ASP A 2 13.97 0.69 -11.86
N ILE A 3 12.73 1.00 -11.44
CA ILE A 3 12.44 2.00 -10.41
C ILE A 3 12.00 1.27 -9.15
N PRO A 4 12.72 1.42 -8.02
CA PRO A 4 12.27 0.91 -6.73
C PRO A 4 10.87 1.44 -6.42
N ARG A 5 9.95 0.57 -6.08
CA ARG A 5 8.54 0.95 -5.86
C ARG A 5 7.84 0.03 -4.90
N ILE A 6 6.86 0.57 -4.22
CA ILE A 6 5.95 -0.17 -3.33
C ILE A 6 4.54 0.40 -3.45
N LEU A 7 3.53 -0.43 -3.18
CA LEU A 7 2.15 -0.01 -3.06
C LEU A 7 1.62 -0.36 -1.65
N LEU A 8 1.09 0.63 -0.93
CA LEU A 8 0.40 0.40 0.33
C LEU A 8 -1.09 0.16 0.05
N ALA A 9 -1.58 -0.98 0.46
CA ALA A 9 -2.97 -1.37 0.34
C ALA A 9 -3.56 -1.75 1.70
N ALA A 10 -4.86 -1.93 1.77
CA ALA A 10 -5.54 -2.48 2.95
C ALA A 10 -6.78 -3.25 2.54
N GLY A 11 -7.35 -4.02 3.43
CA GLY A 11 -8.54 -4.81 3.12
C GLY A 11 -9.84 -4.00 3.09
N ALA A 12 -9.83 -2.77 3.62
CA ALA A 12 -11.00 -1.88 3.61
C ALA A 12 -10.59 -0.42 3.78
N SER A 13 -11.53 0.48 3.45
CA SER A 13 -11.42 1.89 3.83
C SER A 13 -11.36 2.04 5.36
N GLY A 14 -10.69 3.10 5.84
CA GLY A 14 -10.55 3.34 7.29
C GLY A 14 -9.52 2.45 7.99
N SER A 15 -8.77 1.60 7.29
CA SER A 15 -7.74 0.75 7.88
C SER A 15 -6.45 1.48 8.25
N GLY A 16 -6.33 2.78 7.95
CA GLY A 16 -5.17 3.61 8.29
C GLY A 16 -4.13 3.74 7.17
N LYS A 17 -4.45 3.37 5.93
CA LYS A 17 -3.53 3.51 4.78
C LYS A 17 -2.92 4.90 4.69
N THR A 18 -3.76 5.93 4.62
CA THR A 18 -3.33 7.32 4.41
C THR A 18 -2.38 7.79 5.52
N LEU A 19 -2.71 7.50 6.79
CA LEU A 19 -1.82 7.84 7.91
C LEU A 19 -0.44 7.18 7.78
N ILE A 20 -0.42 5.89 7.47
CA ILE A 20 0.82 5.12 7.34
C ILE A 20 1.59 5.57 6.09
N THR A 21 0.91 5.83 4.98
CA THR A 21 1.54 6.37 3.76
C THR A 21 2.20 7.71 4.04
N CYS A 22 1.48 8.65 4.66
CA CYS A 22 2.04 9.96 5.01
C CYS A 22 3.24 9.84 5.95
N GLY A 23 3.16 8.98 6.96
CA GLY A 23 4.27 8.72 7.87
C GLY A 23 5.50 8.15 7.16
N LEU A 24 5.30 7.20 6.26
CA LEU A 24 6.37 6.62 5.45
C LEU A 24 6.99 7.66 4.51
N LEU A 25 6.18 8.40 3.78
CA LEU A 25 6.65 9.47 2.89
C LEU A 25 7.49 10.50 3.65
N GLN A 26 7.01 10.94 4.82
CA GLN A 26 7.74 11.88 5.67
C GLN A 26 9.07 11.28 6.17
N ALA A 27 9.08 10.02 6.56
CA ALA A 27 10.31 9.35 6.99
C ALA A 27 11.35 9.23 5.88
N LEU A 28 10.91 8.94 4.65
CA LEU A 28 11.79 8.87 3.48
C LEU A 28 12.35 10.26 3.12
N VAL A 29 11.52 11.30 3.13
CA VAL A 29 11.95 12.70 2.90
C VAL A 29 12.95 13.15 3.97
N ASN A 30 12.71 12.81 5.23
CA ASN A 30 13.65 13.13 6.33
C ASN A 30 15.01 12.45 6.14
N ARG A 31 15.05 11.29 5.48
CA ARG A 31 16.27 10.59 5.06
C ARG A 31 16.92 11.18 3.79
N LYS A 32 16.39 12.31 3.29
CA LYS A 32 16.86 12.99 2.07
C LYS A 32 16.66 12.17 0.78
N MET A 33 15.77 11.20 0.79
CA MET A 33 15.41 10.46 -0.41
C MET A 33 14.50 11.29 -1.31
N LYS A 34 14.70 11.19 -2.61
CA LYS A 34 13.78 11.73 -3.62
C LYS A 34 12.64 10.75 -3.81
N VAL A 35 11.45 11.12 -3.40
CA VAL A 35 10.28 10.24 -3.42
C VAL A 35 9.25 10.74 -4.43
N ALA A 36 8.81 9.86 -5.34
CA ALA A 36 7.59 10.05 -6.10
C ALA A 36 6.43 9.39 -5.35
N SER A 37 5.36 10.12 -5.08
CA SER A 37 4.16 9.53 -4.50
C SER A 37 3.03 9.48 -5.52
N PHE A 38 2.26 8.40 -5.47
CA PHE A 38 1.12 8.21 -6.34
C PHE A 38 -0.11 7.79 -5.53
N LYS A 39 -1.26 8.30 -5.93
CA LYS A 39 -2.55 7.83 -5.42
C LYS A 39 -3.25 7.01 -6.49
N CYS A 40 -3.73 5.83 -6.12
CA CYS A 40 -4.62 5.04 -6.96
C CYS A 40 -5.97 5.75 -7.07
N GLY A 41 -6.49 5.86 -8.28
CA GLY A 41 -7.77 6.51 -8.54
C GLY A 41 -7.73 8.06 -8.57
N PRO A 42 -8.88 8.69 -8.82
CA PRO A 42 -8.99 10.13 -9.05
C PRO A 42 -9.14 10.90 -7.73
N ASP A 43 -8.16 10.85 -6.85
CA ASP A 43 -8.12 11.57 -5.58
C ASP A 43 -7.32 12.86 -5.74
N TYR A 44 -7.81 13.97 -5.14
CA TYR A 44 -7.13 15.27 -5.17
C TYR A 44 -6.56 15.67 -3.81
N ILE A 45 -7.14 15.18 -2.72
CA ILE A 45 -6.79 15.61 -1.36
C ILE A 45 -5.45 15.04 -0.95
N ASP A 46 -5.28 13.72 -1.04
CA ASP A 46 -4.04 13.05 -0.66
C ASP A 46 -2.84 13.51 -1.50
N PRO A 47 -2.91 13.58 -2.85
CA PRO A 47 -1.82 14.14 -3.66
C PRO A 47 -1.46 15.59 -3.33
N MET A 48 -2.43 16.43 -2.98
CA MET A 48 -2.16 17.80 -2.56
C MET A 48 -1.42 17.83 -1.21
N PHE A 49 -1.84 17.00 -0.25
CA PHE A 49 -1.16 16.89 1.05
C PHE A 49 0.28 16.40 0.87
N HIS A 50 0.48 15.34 0.09
CA HIS A 50 1.81 14.81 -0.20
C HIS A 50 2.73 15.87 -0.85
N SER A 51 2.20 16.66 -1.78
CA SER A 51 2.99 17.67 -2.48
C SER A 51 3.26 18.91 -1.64
N ARG A 52 2.24 19.46 -0.96
CA ARG A 52 2.34 20.74 -0.26
C ARG A 52 2.87 20.62 1.15
N VAL A 53 2.56 19.54 1.84
CA VAL A 53 2.92 19.33 3.26
C VAL A 53 4.17 18.48 3.39
N ILE A 54 4.25 17.37 2.67
CA ILE A 54 5.39 16.45 2.76
C ILE A 54 6.51 16.83 1.78
N GLY A 55 6.18 17.48 0.66
CA GLY A 55 7.14 17.94 -0.34
C GLY A 55 7.56 16.86 -1.36
N THR A 56 6.72 15.85 -1.57
CA THR A 56 6.96 14.82 -2.61
C THR A 56 6.37 15.24 -3.95
N LYS A 57 6.90 14.70 -5.06
CA LYS A 57 6.20 14.77 -6.35
C LYS A 57 5.00 13.83 -6.30
N SER A 58 3.77 14.35 -6.22
CA SER A 58 2.58 13.51 -6.13
C SER A 58 1.70 13.61 -7.38
N ARG A 59 1.17 12.47 -7.81
CA ARG A 59 0.30 12.29 -8.99
C ARG A 59 -0.71 11.18 -8.73
N ASN A 60 -1.72 11.11 -9.60
CA ASN A 60 -2.64 9.98 -9.64
C ASN A 60 -2.19 8.94 -10.67
N LEU A 61 -2.43 7.68 -10.37
CA LEU A 61 -2.38 6.59 -11.35
C LEU A 61 -3.74 5.88 -11.28
N ASP A 62 -4.41 5.80 -12.41
CA ASP A 62 -5.76 5.27 -12.47
C ASP A 62 -5.96 4.35 -13.68
N THR A 63 -6.02 3.05 -13.42
CA THR A 63 -6.23 2.02 -14.44
C THR A 63 -7.66 1.98 -15.00
N PHE A 64 -8.56 2.81 -14.48
CA PHE A 64 -9.87 3.03 -15.08
C PHE A 64 -9.78 3.92 -16.32
N PHE A 65 -8.95 4.96 -16.28
CA PHE A 65 -8.82 5.96 -17.34
C PHE A 65 -7.65 5.71 -18.29
N THR A 66 -6.66 4.94 -17.87
CA THR A 66 -5.46 4.65 -18.66
C THR A 66 -5.28 3.15 -18.86
N ASP A 67 -4.82 2.77 -20.07
CA ASP A 67 -4.39 1.40 -20.32
C ASP A 67 -3.07 1.06 -19.61
N ALA A 68 -2.68 -0.21 -19.66
CA ALA A 68 -1.51 -0.70 -18.98
C ALA A 68 -0.20 -0.05 -19.45
N GLU A 69 -0.07 0.25 -20.74
CA GLU A 69 1.12 0.88 -21.31
C GLU A 69 1.23 2.33 -20.85
N THR A 70 0.15 3.09 -20.95
CA THR A 70 0.07 4.48 -20.48
C THR A 70 0.31 4.57 -18.96
N THR A 71 -0.27 3.67 -18.17
CA THR A 71 -0.08 3.63 -16.71
C THR A 71 1.40 3.43 -16.37
N ARG A 72 2.07 2.46 -16.99
CA ARG A 72 3.51 2.22 -16.81
C ARG A 72 4.36 3.39 -17.29
N TYR A 73 4.02 4.01 -18.40
CA TYR A 73 4.70 5.19 -18.90
C TYR A 73 4.60 6.37 -17.91
N LEU A 74 3.40 6.65 -17.39
CA LEU A 74 3.19 7.72 -16.41
C LEU A 74 3.95 7.48 -15.12
N LEU A 75 3.97 6.25 -14.61
CA LEU A 75 4.80 5.87 -13.47
C LEU A 75 6.28 6.13 -13.75
N GLY A 76 6.79 5.60 -14.85
CA GLY A 76 8.20 5.75 -15.24
C GLY A 76 8.61 7.20 -15.41
N LYS A 77 7.83 7.99 -16.16
CA LYS A 77 8.08 9.41 -16.39
C LYS A 77 8.13 10.24 -15.11
N ASN A 78 7.21 9.99 -14.19
CA ASN A 78 7.10 10.81 -12.97
C ASN A 78 8.04 10.36 -11.85
N ALA A 79 8.58 9.14 -11.91
CA ALA A 79 9.51 8.59 -10.93
C ALA A 79 10.96 8.49 -11.43
N ALA A 80 11.26 8.91 -12.67
CA ALA A 80 12.57 8.73 -13.31
C ALA A 80 13.75 9.27 -12.49
N ASP A 81 13.57 10.40 -11.82
CA ASP A 81 14.61 11.08 -11.03
C ASP A 81 14.46 10.82 -9.52
N CYS A 82 13.70 9.81 -9.14
CA CYS A 82 13.40 9.50 -7.74
C CYS A 82 14.09 8.21 -7.30
N ASP A 83 14.43 8.15 -6.01
CA ASP A 83 15.04 6.96 -5.41
C ASP A 83 14.01 5.86 -5.19
N ILE A 84 12.74 6.23 -4.98
CA ILE A 84 11.63 5.31 -4.78
C ILE A 84 10.30 5.94 -5.18
N ALA A 85 9.40 5.10 -5.72
CA ALA A 85 8.00 5.42 -5.93
C ALA A 85 7.13 4.74 -4.86
N VAL A 86 6.30 5.52 -4.18
CA VAL A 86 5.34 5.03 -3.19
C VAL A 86 3.92 5.26 -3.71
N MET A 87 3.16 4.19 -3.85
CA MET A 87 1.76 4.26 -4.29
C MET A 87 0.85 4.03 -3.10
N GLU A 88 -0.22 4.80 -2.99
CA GLU A 88 -1.28 4.57 -2.02
C GLU A 88 -2.52 4.02 -2.70
N GLY A 89 -2.96 2.85 -2.28
CA GLY A 89 -4.18 2.21 -2.76
C GLY A 89 -5.45 2.95 -2.31
N VAL A 90 -6.55 2.65 -2.97
CA VAL A 90 -7.89 3.17 -2.66
C VAL A 90 -8.78 2.04 -2.15
N MET A 91 -9.76 2.33 -1.30
CA MET A 91 -10.73 1.34 -0.78
C MET A 91 -10.05 0.06 -0.23
N GLY A 92 -10.67 -1.09 -0.40
CA GLY A 92 -10.02 -2.40 -0.18
C GLY A 92 -9.15 -2.79 -1.38
N TYR A 93 -8.16 -3.61 -1.13
CA TYR A 93 -7.14 -3.98 -2.12
C TYR A 93 -7.71 -4.51 -3.43
N TYR A 94 -8.75 -5.33 -3.33
CA TYR A 94 -9.41 -5.94 -4.48
C TYR A 94 -10.69 -5.21 -4.92
N ASP A 95 -11.09 -4.14 -4.21
CA ASP A 95 -12.32 -3.41 -4.49
C ASP A 95 -12.13 -2.50 -5.71
N GLY A 96 -12.77 -2.84 -6.81
CA GLY A 96 -12.72 -2.08 -8.06
C GLY A 96 -14.12 -1.71 -8.55
N VAL A 97 -14.27 -1.68 -9.86
CA VAL A 97 -15.50 -1.21 -10.52
C VAL A 97 -16.73 -1.94 -10.01
N GLY A 98 -17.72 -1.17 -9.55
CA GLY A 98 -19.01 -1.67 -9.08
C GLY A 98 -18.94 -2.44 -7.76
N GLY A 99 -17.78 -2.53 -7.09
CA GLY A 99 -17.59 -3.30 -5.86
C GLY A 99 -17.60 -4.83 -6.03
N ILE A 100 -17.65 -5.32 -7.27
CA ILE A 100 -17.72 -6.74 -7.61
C ILE A 100 -16.64 -7.18 -8.61
N SER A 101 -15.75 -6.28 -8.99
CA SER A 101 -14.65 -6.52 -9.92
C SER A 101 -13.34 -6.02 -9.33
N THR A 102 -12.23 -6.65 -9.68
CA THR A 102 -10.88 -6.16 -9.33
C THR A 102 -10.36 -5.12 -10.33
N LYS A 103 -11.09 -4.84 -11.42
CA LYS A 103 -10.70 -3.82 -12.40
C LYS A 103 -10.68 -2.43 -11.76
N ALA A 104 -9.64 -1.67 -12.04
CA ALA A 104 -9.38 -0.34 -11.47
C ALA A 104 -9.24 -0.31 -9.93
N SER A 105 -8.96 -1.46 -9.31
CA SER A 105 -8.61 -1.54 -7.89
C SER A 105 -7.13 -1.24 -7.65
N ALA A 106 -6.73 -1.17 -6.39
CA ALA A 106 -5.32 -1.11 -6.01
C ALA A 106 -4.54 -2.37 -6.46
N TYR A 107 -5.21 -3.54 -6.50
CA TYR A 107 -4.66 -4.77 -7.07
C TYR A 107 -4.37 -4.62 -8.57
N ASP A 108 -5.33 -4.09 -9.34
CA ASP A 108 -5.17 -3.88 -10.78
C ASP A 108 -3.99 -2.94 -11.11
N LEU A 109 -3.78 -1.92 -10.29
CA LEU A 109 -2.61 -1.04 -10.40
C LEU A 109 -1.31 -1.78 -10.05
N ALA A 110 -1.29 -2.58 -8.98
CA ALA A 110 -0.12 -3.36 -8.60
C ALA A 110 0.26 -4.38 -9.68
N ASP A 111 -0.73 -5.10 -10.22
CA ASP A 111 -0.55 -6.09 -11.28
C ASP A 111 -0.08 -5.43 -12.59
N THR A 112 -0.71 -4.34 -13.00
CA THR A 112 -0.33 -3.56 -14.19
C THR A 112 1.10 -3.06 -14.14
N THR A 113 1.58 -2.67 -12.96
CA THR A 113 2.90 -2.06 -12.77
C THR A 113 3.94 -3.03 -12.21
N ASP A 114 3.55 -4.29 -11.96
CA ASP A 114 4.36 -5.31 -11.28
C ASP A 114 5.00 -4.77 -9.99
N THR A 115 4.17 -4.21 -9.12
CA THR A 115 4.60 -3.52 -7.90
C THR A 115 4.37 -4.39 -6.66
N PRO A 116 5.39 -4.62 -5.83
CA PRO A 116 5.22 -5.32 -4.56
C PRO A 116 4.33 -4.50 -3.62
N VAL A 117 3.45 -5.22 -2.91
CA VAL A 117 2.41 -4.65 -2.06
C VAL A 117 2.73 -4.87 -0.59
N ILE A 118 2.55 -3.81 0.20
CA ILE A 118 2.53 -3.85 1.66
C ILE A 118 1.07 -3.73 2.09
N LEU A 119 0.54 -4.78 2.70
CA LEU A 119 -0.83 -4.80 3.20
C LEU A 119 -0.88 -4.19 4.61
N VAL A 120 -1.56 -3.07 4.74
CA VAL A 120 -1.88 -2.46 6.04
C VAL A 120 -3.10 -3.16 6.62
N VAL A 121 -2.93 -3.81 7.75
CA VAL A 121 -3.99 -4.58 8.40
C VAL A 121 -4.39 -3.90 9.70
N ASN A 122 -5.68 -3.49 9.79
CA ASN A 122 -6.24 -3.06 11.06
C ASN A 122 -6.37 -4.28 11.99
N SER A 123 -5.50 -4.35 12.97
CA SER A 123 -5.39 -5.49 13.89
C SER A 123 -6.22 -5.34 15.19
N ARG A 124 -7.01 -4.26 15.28
CA ARG A 124 -7.84 -4.01 16.47
C ARG A 124 -8.80 -5.16 16.73
N GLY A 125 -8.71 -5.74 17.93
CA GLY A 125 -9.59 -6.86 18.34
C GLY A 125 -9.26 -8.20 17.67
N MET A 126 -8.16 -8.29 16.94
CA MET A 126 -7.70 -9.53 16.32
C MET A 126 -6.53 -10.16 17.08
N SER A 127 -6.47 -11.48 17.06
CA SER A 127 -5.31 -12.28 17.47
C SER A 127 -4.99 -13.29 16.35
N ILE A 128 -5.09 -14.58 16.56
CA ILE A 128 -4.79 -15.58 15.53
C ILE A 128 -5.61 -15.43 14.23
N SER A 129 -6.81 -14.87 14.31
CA SER A 129 -7.64 -14.55 13.13
C SER A 129 -6.96 -13.59 12.15
N LEU A 130 -5.95 -12.82 12.63
CA LEU A 130 -5.14 -11.95 11.79
C LEU A 130 -4.38 -12.74 10.71
N ALA A 131 -3.84 -13.92 11.07
CA ALA A 131 -3.15 -14.78 10.10
C ALA A 131 -4.13 -15.30 9.02
N ALA A 132 -5.33 -15.72 9.41
CA ALA A 132 -6.36 -16.15 8.46
C ALA A 132 -6.81 -15.01 7.53
N TYR A 133 -6.93 -13.79 8.07
CA TYR A 133 -7.25 -12.60 7.27
C TYR A 133 -6.17 -12.32 6.23
N ILE A 134 -4.90 -12.27 6.64
CA ILE A 134 -3.77 -12.02 5.73
C ILE A 134 -3.68 -13.12 4.68
N LYS A 135 -3.79 -14.39 5.09
CA LYS A 135 -3.77 -15.53 4.18
C LYS A 135 -4.85 -15.41 3.10
N GLY A 136 -6.07 -15.05 3.46
CA GLY A 136 -7.16 -14.84 2.51
C GLY A 136 -6.82 -13.78 1.45
N PHE A 137 -6.17 -12.67 1.83
CA PHE A 137 -5.71 -11.67 0.87
C PHE A 137 -4.57 -12.17 -0.02
N MET A 138 -3.65 -12.95 0.51
CA MET A 138 -2.51 -13.49 -0.24
C MET A 138 -2.95 -14.53 -1.28
N GLU A 139 -3.95 -15.35 -0.95
CA GLU A 139 -4.39 -16.48 -1.77
C GLU A 139 -5.59 -16.16 -2.68
N TYR A 140 -6.24 -15.00 -2.53
CA TYR A 140 -7.41 -14.63 -3.33
C TYR A 140 -7.10 -14.52 -4.83
N LYS A 141 -5.89 -14.14 -5.19
CA LYS A 141 -5.37 -14.14 -6.57
C LYS A 141 -4.08 -14.97 -6.62
N GLU A 142 -3.85 -15.65 -7.73
CA GLU A 142 -2.64 -16.45 -7.96
C GLU A 142 -1.36 -15.65 -7.73
N ASN A 143 -1.33 -14.40 -8.20
CA ASN A 143 -0.29 -13.43 -7.86
C ASN A 143 -0.91 -12.23 -7.16
N SER A 144 -0.88 -12.25 -5.84
CA SER A 144 -1.43 -11.14 -5.04
C SER A 144 -0.49 -9.94 -4.94
N HIS A 145 0.76 -10.06 -5.36
CA HIS A 145 1.85 -9.10 -5.17
C HIS A 145 2.14 -8.73 -3.70
N ILE A 146 1.44 -9.28 -2.71
CA ILE A 146 1.65 -8.99 -1.28
C ILE A 146 2.95 -9.63 -0.83
N LYS A 147 3.91 -8.79 -0.42
CA LYS A 147 5.24 -9.20 0.05
C LYS A 147 5.49 -8.81 1.50
N GLY A 148 4.73 -7.88 2.02
CA GLY A 148 4.86 -7.42 3.40
C GLY A 148 3.54 -6.99 4.00
N VAL A 149 3.50 -6.95 5.34
CA VAL A 149 2.35 -6.47 6.10
C VAL A 149 2.79 -5.48 7.17
N ILE A 150 1.94 -4.50 7.46
CA ILE A 150 2.07 -3.60 8.60
C ILE A 150 0.80 -3.75 9.45
N PHE A 151 0.99 -4.02 10.75
CA PHE A 151 -0.14 -4.09 11.69
C PHE A 151 -0.48 -2.69 12.19
N ASN A 152 -1.67 -2.19 11.88
CA ASN A 152 -2.19 -0.94 12.41
C ASN A 152 -3.05 -1.20 13.65
N GLN A 153 -3.00 -0.32 14.63
CA GLN A 153 -3.67 -0.43 15.93
C GLN A 153 -3.28 -1.70 16.72
N MET A 154 -2.05 -2.14 16.56
CA MET A 154 -1.51 -3.31 17.26
C MET A 154 -0.97 -2.92 18.65
N SER A 155 -1.29 -3.73 19.66
CA SER A 155 -0.69 -3.60 20.98
C SER A 155 0.81 -3.93 20.94
N PRO A 156 1.69 -3.09 21.52
CA PRO A 156 3.11 -3.39 21.62
C PRO A 156 3.42 -4.74 22.28
N MET A 157 2.62 -5.13 23.26
CA MET A 157 2.78 -6.41 23.97
C MET A 157 2.43 -7.61 23.11
N LEU A 158 1.47 -7.48 22.19
CA LEU A 158 1.00 -8.56 21.32
C LEU A 158 1.87 -8.68 20.05
N TYR A 159 2.46 -7.58 19.60
CA TYR A 159 3.20 -7.51 18.33
C TYR A 159 4.26 -8.59 18.15
N PRO A 160 5.19 -8.87 19.08
CA PRO A 160 6.24 -9.86 18.85
C PRO A 160 5.68 -11.26 18.60
N ARG A 161 4.60 -11.62 19.30
CA ARG A 161 3.94 -12.93 19.13
C ARG A 161 3.22 -13.03 17.80
N MET A 162 2.54 -11.97 17.40
CA MET A 162 1.81 -11.93 16.13
C MET A 162 2.76 -11.89 14.94
N LYS A 163 3.86 -11.14 15.03
CA LYS A 163 4.92 -11.15 14.02
C LYS A 163 5.43 -12.56 13.78
N LYS A 164 5.88 -13.22 14.84
CA LYS A 164 6.39 -14.60 14.78
C LYS A 164 5.37 -15.55 14.16
N LEU A 165 4.13 -15.51 14.64
CA LEU A 165 3.05 -16.41 14.17
C LEU A 165 2.77 -16.23 12.67
N VAL A 166 2.68 -14.98 12.20
CA VAL A 166 2.38 -14.67 10.79
C VAL A 166 3.54 -15.11 9.89
N GLU A 167 4.78 -14.77 10.27
CA GLU A 167 5.96 -15.13 9.47
C GLU A 167 6.26 -16.65 9.46
N GLU A 168 5.88 -17.39 10.51
CA GLU A 168 6.02 -18.85 10.55
C GLU A 168 4.93 -19.57 9.72
N GLN A 169 3.76 -18.97 9.56
CA GLN A 169 2.63 -19.61 8.87
C GLN A 169 2.44 -19.15 7.43
N LEU A 170 2.94 -17.98 7.09
CA LEU A 170 2.73 -17.35 5.79
C LEU A 170 4.06 -16.89 5.19
N GLU A 171 4.19 -16.99 3.88
CA GLU A 171 5.35 -16.47 3.14
C GLU A 171 5.26 -14.95 2.96
N VAL A 172 5.22 -14.21 4.08
CA VAL A 172 5.10 -12.74 4.09
C VAL A 172 5.95 -12.15 5.21
N GLU A 173 6.55 -11.00 4.97
CA GLU A 173 7.34 -10.28 5.96
C GLU A 173 6.47 -9.33 6.77
N VAL A 174 6.58 -9.35 8.10
CA VAL A 174 5.96 -8.37 8.99
C VAL A 174 6.92 -7.22 9.22
N LEU A 175 6.69 -6.11 8.50
CA LEU A 175 7.59 -4.96 8.45
C LEU A 175 7.54 -4.09 9.72
N GLY A 176 6.43 -4.13 10.44
CA GLY A 176 6.28 -3.34 11.65
C GLY A 176 4.83 -3.20 12.10
N TYR A 177 4.62 -2.33 13.07
CA TYR A 177 3.28 -2.01 13.57
C TYR A 177 3.16 -0.54 13.94
N VAL A 178 1.92 -0.06 13.93
CA VAL A 178 1.54 1.24 14.47
C VAL A 178 0.62 0.97 15.67
N PRO A 179 0.93 1.48 16.86
CA PRO A 179 0.05 1.35 18.01
C PRO A 179 -1.24 2.17 17.81
N LYS A 180 -2.19 1.99 18.72
CA LYS A 180 -3.36 2.89 18.75
C LYS A 180 -2.84 4.31 19.06
N VAL A 181 -3.13 5.24 18.17
CA VAL A 181 -2.88 6.68 18.36
C VAL A 181 -4.14 7.26 19.01
N GLU A 182 -3.98 7.96 20.12
CA GLU A 182 -5.04 8.67 20.83
C GLU A 182 -5.29 10.07 20.24
#